data_39dfa12cfdeb9b5cc2d2fe44589a7462
#
_entry.id   39dfa12cfdeb9b5cc2d2fe44589a7462
#
_cell.length_a   1.000
_cell.length_b   1.000
_cell.length_c   1.000
_cell.angle_alpha   90.00
_cell.angle_beta   90.00
_cell.angle_gamma   90.00
#
_symmetry.space_group_name_H-M   'P 1'
#
loop_
_entity.id
_entity.type
_entity.pdbx_description
1 polymer ?
#
loop_
_entity_poly.entity_id
_entity_poly.type
_entity_poly.pdbx_seq_one_letter_code
_entity_poly.pdbx_strand_id
1 'polypeptide(L)'
;MKTTFGRGTFVRAGLVGLALVLTAGCQQQMNDMTTKRVEFKAALNGASEVPQNGSAGRGELEATYNPSNRELDWRLRFSGLSGPVTAAHFHGPAGPGVNAPVAVPLNSTFVGTWQRSEITLTEAQAADLLAGRWYVNVHTAQLPGGEIRGQVVRDK
;
A
#
# COMPACT_ATOMS: atom_id res chain seq x y z
N MET A 1 28.45 17.25 -82.59
CA MET A 1 28.66 17.80 -81.26
C MET A 1 27.36 17.62 -80.50
N LYS A 2 27.28 16.68 -79.60
CA LYS A 2 26.08 16.40 -78.73
C LYS A 2 26.55 16.46 -77.29
N THR A 3 26.11 17.45 -76.56
CA THR A 3 26.33 17.63 -75.15
C THR A 3 25.24 17.00 -74.37
N THR A 4 25.56 16.02 -73.52
CA THR A 4 24.63 15.28 -72.67
C THR A 4 24.62 15.97 -71.28
N PHE A 5 23.43 16.41 -70.82
CA PHE A 5 23.19 16.97 -69.51
C PHE A 5 22.90 15.83 -68.54
N GLY A 6 23.73 15.67 -67.50
CA GLY A 6 23.54 14.73 -66.37
C GLY A 6 22.53 15.29 -65.37
N ARG A 7 21.48 14.55 -65.07
CA ARG A 7 20.50 14.85 -64.02
C ARG A 7 21.03 14.32 -62.65
N GLY A 8 21.38 15.20 -61.76
CA GLY A 8 21.69 14.87 -60.39
C GLY A 8 20.43 14.53 -59.58
N THR A 9 20.37 13.35 -58.99
CA THR A 9 19.29 12.89 -58.12
C THR A 9 19.63 13.33 -56.69
N PHE A 10 18.86 14.26 -56.15
CA PHE A 10 18.95 14.61 -54.73
C PHE A 10 18.21 13.53 -53.90
N VAL A 11 18.99 12.76 -53.11
CA VAL A 11 18.45 11.86 -52.11
C VAL A 11 18.08 12.72 -50.87
N ARG A 12 16.79 12.83 -50.64
CA ARG A 12 16.28 13.33 -49.34
C ARG A 12 16.31 12.16 -48.32
N ALA A 13 17.35 12.10 -47.53
CA ALA A 13 17.42 11.19 -46.39
C ALA A 13 16.71 11.82 -45.18
N GLY A 14 15.83 11.06 -44.63
CA GLY A 14 14.76 11.42 -43.73
C GLY A 14 15.14 11.86 -42.32
N LEU A 15 14.31 12.72 -41.82
CA LEU A 15 14.13 13.06 -40.42
C LEU A 15 12.91 12.28 -39.88
N VAL A 16 13.04 10.97 -39.66
CA VAL A 16 11.97 10.13 -39.05
C VAL A 16 12.43 9.41 -37.78
N GLY A 17 13.74 9.53 -37.42
CA GLY A 17 14.33 8.70 -36.35
C GLY A 17 14.19 9.20 -34.91
N LEU A 18 13.70 10.43 -34.62
CA LEU A 18 13.82 11.00 -33.26
C LEU A 18 12.54 10.95 -32.40
N ALA A 19 11.37 10.69 -32.99
CA ALA A 19 10.10 10.68 -32.25
C ALA A 19 9.79 9.35 -31.53
N LEU A 20 10.37 8.23 -31.93
CA LEU A 20 10.09 6.91 -31.37
C LEU A 20 10.83 6.59 -30.06
N VAL A 21 11.95 7.27 -29.77
CA VAL A 21 12.74 6.97 -28.57
C VAL A 21 12.15 7.59 -27.30
N LEU A 22 11.43 8.72 -27.40
CA LEU A 22 10.86 9.42 -26.25
C LEU A 22 9.62 8.71 -25.68
N THR A 23 8.85 8.01 -26.51
CA THR A 23 7.64 7.29 -26.06
C THR A 23 7.97 5.99 -25.35
N ALA A 24 9.03 5.30 -25.72
CA ALA A 24 9.47 4.06 -25.07
C ALA A 24 9.98 4.31 -23.64
N GLY A 25 10.69 5.42 -23.40
CA GLY A 25 11.19 5.78 -22.07
C GLY A 25 10.07 6.07 -21.07
N CYS A 26 9.01 6.77 -21.47
CA CYS A 26 7.85 7.04 -20.60
C CYS A 26 7.06 5.76 -20.29
N GLN A 27 6.92 4.86 -21.25
CA GLN A 27 6.22 3.59 -21.04
C GLN A 27 6.99 2.67 -20.08
N GLN A 28 8.31 2.63 -20.19
CA GLN A 28 9.17 1.84 -19.29
C GLN A 28 9.08 2.37 -17.86
N GLN A 29 9.10 3.68 -17.67
CA GLN A 29 9.03 4.30 -16.35
C GLN A 29 7.64 4.11 -15.70
N MET A 30 6.57 4.15 -16.47
CA MET A 30 5.22 3.84 -15.99
C MET A 30 5.07 2.36 -15.61
N ASN A 31 5.63 1.44 -16.37
CA ASN A 31 5.63 0.02 -16.05
C ASN A 31 6.44 -0.30 -14.78
N ASP A 32 7.60 0.36 -14.59
CA ASP A 32 8.43 0.18 -13.39
C ASP A 32 7.71 0.66 -12.12
N MET A 33 6.98 1.76 -12.19
CA MET A 33 6.16 2.25 -11.07
C MET A 33 4.98 1.32 -10.74
N THR A 34 4.43 0.60 -11.71
CA THR A 34 3.29 -0.31 -11.53
C THR A 34 3.72 -1.65 -10.94
N THR A 35 5.00 -2.04 -11.09
CA THR A 35 5.52 -3.32 -10.60
C THR A 35 6.23 -3.22 -9.25
N LYS A 36 6.61 -2.02 -8.82
CA LYS A 36 7.32 -1.85 -7.55
C LYS A 36 6.38 -2.04 -6.37
N ARG A 37 6.68 -3.03 -5.55
CA ARG A 37 5.97 -3.26 -4.27
C ARG A 37 6.10 -2.04 -3.36
N VAL A 38 5.05 -1.77 -2.59
CA VAL A 38 4.99 -0.65 -1.65
C VAL A 38 4.94 -1.20 -0.24
N GLU A 39 5.92 -0.84 0.59
CA GLU A 39 6.02 -1.25 1.98
C GLU A 39 5.25 -0.29 2.88
N PHE A 40 4.58 -0.86 3.89
CA PHE A 40 3.82 -0.14 4.90
C PHE A 40 4.16 -0.65 6.29
N LYS A 41 3.99 0.22 7.27
CA LYS A 41 4.13 -0.09 8.69
C LYS A 41 3.10 0.64 9.53
N ALA A 42 2.83 0.09 10.73
CA ALA A 42 2.11 0.79 11.78
C ALA A 42 2.66 0.39 13.15
N ALA A 43 2.83 1.36 14.04
CA ALA A 43 3.05 1.11 15.46
C ALA A 43 1.73 1.29 16.21
N LEU A 44 1.29 0.26 16.93
CA LEU A 44 0.01 0.25 17.62
C LEU A 44 0.19 0.48 19.12
N ASN A 45 -0.65 1.32 19.70
CA ASN A 45 -0.71 1.58 21.14
C ASN A 45 -2.11 2.09 21.54
N GLY A 46 -2.41 2.10 22.86
CA GLY A 46 -3.69 2.53 23.38
C GLY A 46 -3.95 4.05 23.24
N ALA A 47 -2.90 4.86 23.24
CA ALA A 47 -3.02 6.31 23.09
C ALA A 47 -3.46 6.73 21.68
N SER A 48 -3.29 5.86 20.70
CA SER A 48 -3.74 6.08 19.30
C SER A 48 -5.19 5.67 19.07
N GLU A 49 -5.85 5.02 20.05
CA GLU A 49 -7.27 4.66 19.92
C GLU A 49 -8.20 5.87 20.03
N VAL A 50 -9.44 5.69 19.56
CA VAL A 50 -10.48 6.72 19.63
C VAL A 50 -11.79 6.12 20.17
N PRO A 51 -12.12 6.43 21.43
CA PRO A 51 -11.36 7.24 22.40
C PRO A 51 -10.05 6.55 22.82
N GLN A 52 -9.03 7.36 23.13
CA GLN A 52 -7.76 6.83 23.64
C GLN A 52 -7.97 6.09 24.96
N ASN A 53 -7.13 5.09 25.24
CA ASN A 53 -7.14 4.33 26.47
C ASN A 53 -5.73 4.19 27.07
N GLY A 54 -5.68 3.75 28.32
CA GLY A 54 -4.44 3.60 29.09
C GLY A 54 -3.77 2.24 28.94
N SER A 55 -4.06 1.44 27.92
CA SER A 55 -3.44 0.12 27.75
C SER A 55 -1.92 0.22 27.63
N ALA A 56 -1.22 -0.68 28.31
CA ALA A 56 0.21 -0.90 28.17
C ALA A 56 0.54 -1.69 26.89
N GLY A 57 -0.48 -2.24 26.21
CA GLY A 57 -0.35 -3.02 24.98
C GLY A 57 0.41 -2.28 23.88
N ARG A 58 1.20 -3.04 23.14
CA ARG A 58 1.95 -2.56 21.97
C ARG A 58 1.78 -3.54 20.83
N GLY A 59 1.80 -3.01 19.62
CA GLY A 59 1.76 -3.82 18.41
C GLY A 59 2.58 -3.18 17.29
N GLU A 60 2.86 -4.00 16.29
CA GLU A 60 3.56 -3.60 15.08
C GLU A 60 2.97 -4.35 13.90
N LEU A 61 2.65 -3.59 12.86
CA LEU A 61 2.24 -4.09 11.55
C LEU A 61 3.35 -3.81 10.56
N GLU A 62 3.64 -4.81 9.74
CA GLU A 62 4.37 -4.68 8.49
C GLU A 62 3.48 -5.21 7.36
N ALA A 63 3.41 -4.50 6.25
CA ALA A 63 2.64 -4.92 5.10
C ALA A 63 3.31 -4.54 3.78
N THR A 64 3.09 -5.37 2.76
CA THR A 64 3.63 -5.18 1.42
C THR A 64 2.48 -5.22 0.42
N TYR A 65 2.28 -4.14 -0.30
CA TYR A 65 1.28 -4.05 -1.36
C TYR A 65 1.93 -4.24 -2.73
N ASN A 66 1.35 -5.14 -3.53
CA ASN A 66 1.73 -5.37 -4.92
C ASN A 66 0.71 -4.70 -5.85
N PRO A 67 1.05 -3.60 -6.54
CA PRO A 67 0.11 -2.89 -7.39
C PRO A 67 -0.28 -3.66 -8.67
N SER A 68 0.51 -4.67 -9.09
CA SER A 68 0.25 -5.43 -10.31
C SER A 68 -0.98 -6.35 -10.19
N ASN A 69 -1.23 -6.88 -8.99
CA ASN A 69 -2.35 -7.78 -8.70
C ASN A 69 -3.24 -7.30 -7.56
N ARG A 70 -2.96 -6.12 -7.00
CA ARG A 70 -3.63 -5.52 -5.83
C ARG A 70 -3.58 -6.38 -4.57
N GLU A 71 -2.60 -7.24 -4.46
CA GLU A 71 -2.39 -8.10 -3.29
C GLU A 71 -1.72 -7.32 -2.17
N LEU A 72 -2.26 -7.41 -0.96
CA LEU A 72 -1.68 -6.93 0.28
C LEU A 72 -1.30 -8.14 1.14
N ASP A 73 0.00 -8.37 1.27
CA ASP A 73 0.58 -9.23 2.28
C ASP A 73 0.76 -8.43 3.56
N TRP A 74 0.48 -9.02 4.72
CA TRP A 74 0.71 -8.35 6.00
C TRP A 74 1.11 -9.32 7.10
N ARG A 75 1.79 -8.79 8.10
CA ARG A 75 2.06 -9.46 9.36
C ARG A 75 1.85 -8.50 10.53
N LEU A 76 1.21 -8.98 11.57
CA LEU A 76 0.88 -8.23 12.77
C LEU A 76 1.39 -8.98 14.00
N ARG A 77 2.06 -8.27 14.90
CA ARG A 77 2.44 -8.76 16.23
C ARG A 77 1.98 -7.79 17.28
N PHE A 78 1.72 -8.31 18.47
CA PHE A 78 1.37 -7.50 19.63
C PHE A 78 1.78 -8.19 20.94
N SER A 79 1.85 -7.42 22.02
CA SER A 79 2.19 -7.89 23.35
C SER A 79 1.62 -6.97 24.41
N GLY A 80 1.56 -7.44 25.67
CA GLY A 80 1.15 -6.63 26.82
C GLY A 80 -0.32 -6.21 26.79
N LEU A 81 -1.18 -6.94 26.07
CA LEU A 81 -2.62 -6.70 26.01
C LEU A 81 -3.28 -7.06 27.35
N SER A 82 -4.39 -6.41 27.66
CA SER A 82 -5.12 -6.59 28.91
C SER A 82 -5.94 -7.90 28.96
N GLY A 83 -6.11 -8.58 27.84
CA GLY A 83 -6.84 -9.83 27.76
C GLY A 83 -6.76 -10.54 26.41
N PRO A 84 -7.52 -11.63 26.26
CA PRO A 84 -7.59 -12.38 25.01
C PRO A 84 -8.04 -11.50 23.84
N VAL A 85 -7.36 -11.62 22.72
CA VAL A 85 -7.76 -10.94 21.46
C VAL A 85 -9.07 -11.53 20.96
N THR A 86 -10.03 -10.66 20.67
CA THR A 86 -11.35 -11.04 20.14
C THR A 86 -11.47 -10.73 18.66
N ALA A 87 -10.78 -9.70 18.18
CA ALA A 87 -10.76 -9.31 16.77
C ALA A 87 -9.56 -8.39 16.45
N ALA A 88 -9.24 -8.27 15.17
CA ALA A 88 -8.38 -7.23 14.63
C ALA A 88 -8.88 -6.86 13.23
N HIS A 89 -8.70 -5.59 12.84
CA HIS A 89 -9.21 -5.09 11.57
C HIS A 89 -8.28 -4.03 10.98
N PHE A 90 -8.26 -3.96 9.64
CA PHE A 90 -7.97 -2.71 8.96
C PHE A 90 -9.27 -1.90 8.85
N HIS A 91 -9.17 -0.61 9.06
CA HIS A 91 -10.25 0.36 8.94
C HIS A 91 -9.87 1.46 7.96
N GLY A 92 -10.85 2.03 7.28
CA GLY A 92 -10.66 3.15 6.36
C GLY A 92 -11.91 3.47 5.54
N PRO A 93 -11.90 4.63 4.86
CA PRO A 93 -10.84 5.65 4.88
C PRO A 93 -10.94 6.60 6.10
N ALA A 94 -9.83 6.78 6.80
CA ALA A 94 -9.70 7.79 7.85
C ALA A 94 -8.24 8.20 8.09
N GLY A 95 -8.01 9.45 8.45
CA GLY A 95 -6.75 9.92 8.99
C GLY A 95 -6.57 9.60 10.48
N PRO A 96 -5.42 9.96 11.07
CA PRO A 96 -5.17 9.79 12.50
C PRO A 96 -6.27 10.47 13.35
N GLY A 97 -6.69 9.78 14.44
CA GLY A 97 -7.67 10.32 15.38
C GLY A 97 -9.13 10.30 14.90
N VAL A 98 -9.43 9.68 13.75
CA VAL A 98 -10.78 9.56 13.21
C VAL A 98 -11.16 8.09 13.06
N ASN A 99 -12.37 7.70 13.53
CA ASN A 99 -12.90 6.36 13.33
C ASN A 99 -13.47 6.17 11.93
N ALA A 100 -13.33 4.96 11.40
CA ALA A 100 -13.87 4.54 10.11
C ALA A 100 -14.45 3.12 10.19
N PRO A 101 -15.30 2.73 9.23
CA PRO A 101 -15.76 1.35 9.10
C PRO A 101 -14.61 0.36 8.89
N VAL A 102 -14.88 -0.93 9.15
CA VAL A 102 -13.97 -2.01 8.81
C VAL A 102 -13.81 -2.09 7.30
N ALA A 103 -12.57 -1.96 6.83
CA ALA A 103 -12.20 -2.13 5.43
C ALA A 103 -11.84 -3.60 5.13
N VAL A 104 -11.10 -4.25 6.06
CA VAL A 104 -10.70 -5.67 5.96
C VAL A 104 -10.68 -6.27 7.35
N PRO A 105 -11.48 -7.32 7.61
CA PRO A 105 -11.35 -8.11 8.84
C PRO A 105 -10.08 -8.95 8.77
N LEU A 106 -9.35 -9.03 9.88
CA LEU A 106 -8.20 -9.90 10.05
C LEU A 106 -8.65 -11.17 10.76
N ASN A 107 -8.04 -12.30 10.42
CA ASN A 107 -8.47 -13.58 11.00
C ASN A 107 -8.21 -13.61 12.51
N SER A 108 -9.20 -14.04 13.30
CA SER A 108 -9.21 -13.94 14.78
C SER A 108 -8.40 -15.02 15.53
N THR A 109 -7.72 -15.93 14.82
CA THR A 109 -6.89 -16.95 15.47
C THR A 109 -5.51 -16.41 15.86
N PHE A 110 -5.48 -15.27 16.57
CA PHE A 110 -4.26 -14.62 17.00
C PHE A 110 -3.75 -15.20 18.32
N VAL A 111 -2.68 -15.97 18.29
CA VAL A 111 -1.99 -16.46 19.48
C VAL A 111 -0.56 -15.93 19.48
N GLY A 112 -0.39 -14.73 20.00
CA GLY A 112 0.89 -14.23 20.55
C GLY A 112 2.13 -14.14 19.65
N THR A 113 2.05 -14.44 18.36
CA THR A 113 3.16 -14.40 17.40
C THR A 113 2.76 -13.71 16.11
N TRP A 114 3.72 -13.37 15.28
CA TRP A 114 3.47 -12.81 13.96
C TRP A 114 2.41 -13.60 13.19
N GLN A 115 1.28 -12.95 12.93
CA GLN A 115 0.26 -13.46 12.03
C GLN A 115 0.55 -12.94 10.62
N ARG A 116 0.62 -13.84 9.67
CA ARG A 116 0.76 -13.52 8.25
C ARG A 116 -0.50 -13.92 7.50
N SER A 117 -0.98 -13.04 6.64
CA SER A 117 -2.06 -13.32 5.71
C SER A 117 -1.94 -12.41 4.50
N GLU A 118 -2.75 -12.69 3.48
CA GLU A 118 -2.81 -11.94 2.24
C GLU A 118 -4.26 -11.70 1.83
N ILE A 119 -4.51 -10.65 1.09
CA ILE A 119 -5.82 -10.33 0.52
C ILE A 119 -5.64 -9.53 -0.78
N THR A 120 -6.53 -9.76 -1.75
CA THR A 120 -6.65 -8.90 -2.93
C THR A 120 -7.58 -7.73 -2.62
N LEU A 121 -7.06 -6.51 -2.73
CA LEU A 121 -7.82 -5.28 -2.48
C LEU A 121 -8.67 -4.89 -3.70
N THR A 122 -9.81 -4.24 -3.45
CA THR A 122 -10.50 -3.48 -4.49
C THR A 122 -9.67 -2.25 -4.87
N GLU A 123 -9.97 -1.62 -6.01
CA GLU A 123 -9.30 -0.39 -6.44
C GLU A 123 -9.47 0.75 -5.43
N ALA A 124 -10.67 0.90 -4.85
CA ALA A 124 -10.94 1.90 -3.83
C ALA A 124 -10.14 1.65 -2.55
N GLN A 125 -10.07 0.41 -2.08
CA GLN A 125 -9.27 0.02 -0.92
C GLN A 125 -7.78 0.28 -1.14
N ALA A 126 -7.27 -0.06 -2.32
CA ALA A 126 -5.88 0.19 -2.68
C ALA A 126 -5.57 1.70 -2.74
N ALA A 127 -6.48 2.50 -3.31
CA ALA A 127 -6.34 3.96 -3.34
C ALA A 127 -6.31 4.56 -1.93
N ASP A 128 -7.16 4.09 -1.02
CA ASP A 128 -7.20 4.54 0.37
C ASP A 128 -5.93 4.16 1.15
N LEU A 129 -5.45 2.92 0.99
CA LEU A 129 -4.20 2.45 1.58
C LEU A 129 -3.01 3.29 1.09
N LEU A 130 -2.89 3.46 -0.23
CA LEU A 130 -1.81 4.24 -0.85
C LEU A 130 -1.82 5.71 -0.45
N ALA A 131 -2.98 6.26 -0.11
CA ALA A 131 -3.16 7.61 0.39
C ALA A 131 -2.91 7.74 1.91
N GLY A 132 -2.54 6.63 2.62
CA GLY A 132 -2.32 6.64 4.06
C GLY A 132 -3.60 6.80 4.89
N ARG A 133 -4.76 6.48 4.32
CA ARG A 133 -6.07 6.60 4.97
C ARG A 133 -6.56 5.32 5.65
N TRP A 134 -5.65 4.42 5.98
CA TRP A 134 -5.97 3.21 6.73
C TRP A 134 -5.32 3.22 8.10
N TYR A 135 -6.00 2.60 9.07
CA TYR A 135 -5.41 2.22 10.34
C TYR A 135 -5.71 0.75 10.65
N VAL A 136 -4.92 0.16 11.50
CA VAL A 136 -5.15 -1.18 12.04
C VAL A 136 -5.40 -1.09 13.54
N ASN A 137 -6.33 -1.89 14.07
CA ASN A 137 -6.52 -2.03 15.51
C ASN A 137 -6.70 -3.48 15.94
N VAL A 138 -6.50 -3.71 17.24
CA VAL A 138 -6.68 -4.99 17.91
C VAL A 138 -7.65 -4.80 19.06
N HIS A 139 -8.65 -5.67 19.14
CA HIS A 139 -9.68 -5.68 20.17
C HIS A 139 -9.45 -6.82 21.15
N THR A 140 -9.77 -6.60 22.41
CA THR A 140 -9.73 -7.63 23.45
C THR A 140 -11.06 -7.73 24.17
N ALA A 141 -11.22 -8.78 24.97
CA ALA A 141 -12.41 -8.95 25.80
C ALA A 141 -12.61 -7.79 26.79
N GLN A 142 -11.51 -7.18 27.28
CA GLN A 142 -11.55 -6.03 28.18
C GLN A 142 -11.79 -4.71 27.48
N LEU A 143 -11.34 -4.56 26.24
CA LEU A 143 -11.46 -3.35 25.43
C LEU A 143 -12.07 -3.71 24.06
N PRO A 144 -13.37 -4.03 24.00
CA PRO A 144 -14.02 -4.48 22.78
C PRO A 144 -14.16 -3.38 21.72
N GLY A 145 -14.05 -2.12 22.09
CA GLY A 145 -14.02 -0.99 21.16
C GLY A 145 -12.67 -0.82 20.43
N GLY A 146 -11.62 -1.49 20.91
CA GLY A 146 -10.23 -1.41 20.45
C GLY A 146 -9.27 -1.17 21.60
N GLU A 147 -8.24 -1.98 21.71
CA GLU A 147 -7.22 -1.85 22.76
C GLU A 147 -5.99 -1.10 22.27
N ILE A 148 -5.50 -1.43 21.09
CA ILE A 148 -4.36 -0.77 20.47
C ILE A 148 -4.64 -0.47 19.01
N ARG A 149 -4.20 0.69 18.54
CA ARG A 149 -4.39 1.18 17.19
C ARG A 149 -3.13 1.82 16.64
N GLY A 150 -2.91 1.72 15.32
CA GLY A 150 -1.84 2.41 14.60
C GLY A 150 -2.25 2.82 13.19
N GLN A 151 -1.89 4.03 12.77
CA GLN A 151 -2.08 4.48 11.39
C GLN A 151 -1.11 3.73 10.49
N VAL A 152 -1.61 3.22 9.35
CA VAL A 152 -0.81 2.53 8.34
C VAL A 152 -0.14 3.58 7.46
N VAL A 153 1.17 3.62 7.49
CA VAL A 153 1.97 4.60 6.74
C VAL A 153 3.00 3.89 5.85
N ARG A 154 3.35 4.52 4.74
CA ARG A 154 4.42 3.97 3.88
C ARG A 154 5.74 3.93 4.65
N ASP A 155 6.43 2.82 4.52
CA ASP A 155 7.83 2.70 4.92
C ASP A 155 8.71 3.36 3.85
N LYS A 156 9.59 4.26 4.27
CA LYS A 156 10.42 5.08 3.36
C LYS A 156 11.77 4.43 3.14
#